data_af66a0bf74ef27fe2ca2336aff7331fe
#
_entry.id   af66a0bf74ef27fe2ca2336aff7331fe
#
_cell.length_a   1.000
_cell.length_b   1.000
_cell.length_c   1.000
_cell.angle_alpha   90.00
_cell.angle_beta   90.00
_cell.angle_gamma   90.00
#
_symmetry.space_group_name_H-M   'P 1'
#
loop_
_entity.id
_entity.type
_entity.pdbx_description
1 polymer ?
#
loop_
_entity_poly.entity_id
_entity_poly.type
_entity_poly.pdbx_seq_one_letter_code
_entity_poly.pdbx_strand_id
1 'polypeptide(L)'
;MLELVISGGQTGADLAGLRIAKQFGIPTGGWMPSDWQTEAGSRPEFQQLYGMKCLHAGGYKERTEANVRLSDGTIRFAADFNSMGEKCTLNAILDNNKPYMDIDINNPLSTPIVVATWIRKKNIKKLNIAGNKQPANRNAKAFKITEFTEQFLTELFTELGFKKTT
;
A
#
# COMPACT_ATOMS: atom_id res chain seq x y z
N MET A 1 10.09 11.55 10.49
CA MET A 1 8.62 11.40 10.57
C MET A 1 8.13 11.00 9.19
N LEU A 2 7.10 10.16 9.10
CA LEU A 2 6.46 9.78 7.82
C LEU A 2 5.87 11.02 7.15
N GLU A 3 6.17 11.21 5.86
CA GLU A 3 5.81 12.43 5.09
C GLU A 3 4.84 12.13 3.95
N LEU A 4 4.82 10.88 3.45
CA LEU A 4 4.01 10.49 2.31
C LEU A 4 3.66 9.00 2.36
N VAL A 5 2.41 8.66 2.11
CA VAL A 5 1.97 7.29 1.84
C VAL A 5 1.76 7.13 0.34
N ILE A 6 2.44 6.17 -0.24
CA ILE A 6 2.41 5.82 -1.66
C ILE A 6 1.62 4.53 -1.85
N SER A 7 0.89 4.42 -2.93
CA SER A 7 0.19 3.20 -3.31
C SER A 7 -0.06 3.16 -4.81
N GLY A 8 -0.46 2.00 -5.31
CA GLY A 8 -0.83 1.81 -6.71
C GLY A 8 -2.31 2.03 -7.02
N GLY A 9 -3.13 2.32 -6.02
CA GLY A 9 -4.55 2.62 -6.21
C GLY A 9 -5.43 1.42 -6.53
N GLN A 10 -4.92 0.18 -6.46
CA GLN A 10 -5.73 -1.02 -6.68
C GLN A 10 -6.73 -1.23 -5.54
N THR A 11 -7.80 -1.96 -5.77
CA THR A 11 -8.70 -2.42 -4.70
C THR A 11 -7.93 -3.23 -3.65
N GLY A 12 -8.42 -3.31 -2.43
CA GLY A 12 -7.78 -4.06 -1.35
C GLY A 12 -6.75 -3.23 -0.59
N ALA A 13 -5.55 -3.78 -0.39
CA ALA A 13 -4.52 -3.16 0.43
C ALA A 13 -4.10 -1.75 -0.04
N ASP A 14 -3.94 -1.57 -1.34
CA ASP A 14 -3.54 -0.29 -1.93
C ASP A 14 -4.52 0.83 -1.56
N LEU A 15 -5.82 0.63 -1.83
CA LEU A 15 -6.85 1.63 -1.57
C LEU A 15 -7.05 1.85 -0.07
N ALA A 16 -6.95 0.80 0.74
CA ALA A 16 -6.96 0.91 2.20
C ALA A 16 -5.85 1.84 2.71
N GLY A 17 -4.64 1.70 2.15
CA GLY A 17 -3.50 2.57 2.47
C GLY A 17 -3.80 4.05 2.22
N LEU A 18 -4.34 4.37 1.05
CA LEU A 18 -4.69 5.75 0.68
C LEU A 18 -5.79 6.33 1.58
N ARG A 19 -6.84 5.54 1.83
CA ARG A 19 -7.98 5.97 2.66
C ARG A 19 -7.55 6.31 4.09
N ILE A 20 -6.82 5.40 4.73
CA ILE A 20 -6.41 5.59 6.12
C ILE A 20 -5.39 6.71 6.23
N ALA A 21 -4.40 6.79 5.34
CA ALA A 21 -3.46 7.90 5.35
C ALA A 21 -4.18 9.26 5.26
N LYS A 22 -5.15 9.38 4.36
CA LYS A 22 -5.95 10.60 4.22
C LYS A 22 -6.74 10.93 5.50
N GLN A 23 -7.34 9.93 6.18
CA GLN A 23 -8.04 10.14 7.46
C GLN A 23 -7.11 10.64 8.57
N PHE A 24 -5.83 10.37 8.50
CA PHE A 24 -4.82 10.85 9.44
C PHE A 24 -4.10 12.11 8.98
N GLY A 25 -4.57 12.76 7.90
CA GLY A 25 -3.95 13.96 7.36
C GLY A 25 -2.54 13.74 6.81
N ILE A 26 -2.16 12.47 6.54
CA ILE A 26 -0.87 12.14 5.93
C ILE A 26 -1.00 12.34 4.42
N PRO A 27 -0.11 13.10 3.77
CA PRO A 27 -0.10 13.24 2.33
C PRO A 27 -0.07 11.88 1.62
N THR A 28 -0.83 11.77 0.53
CA THR A 28 -0.93 10.54 -0.28
C THR A 28 -0.49 10.80 -1.72
N GLY A 29 -0.11 9.74 -2.43
CA GLY A 29 0.26 9.80 -3.83
C GLY A 29 0.65 8.43 -4.37
N GLY A 30 1.30 8.45 -5.52
CA GLY A 30 1.78 7.26 -6.20
C GLY A 30 1.37 7.24 -7.67
N TRP A 31 1.76 6.17 -8.34
CA TRP A 31 1.48 5.94 -9.74
C TRP A 31 0.41 4.88 -9.93
N MET A 32 -0.50 5.11 -10.85
CA MET A 32 -1.49 4.14 -11.34
C MET A 32 -1.12 3.68 -12.77
N PRO A 33 -1.64 2.52 -13.21
CA PRO A 33 -1.50 2.11 -14.60
C PRO A 33 -2.05 3.16 -15.55
N SER A 34 -1.68 3.08 -16.85
CA SER A 34 -2.32 3.89 -17.88
C SER A 34 -3.84 3.76 -17.83
N ASP A 35 -4.55 4.81 -18.20
CA ASP A 35 -6.02 4.88 -18.16
C ASP A 35 -6.64 4.70 -16.77
N TRP A 36 -5.85 4.89 -15.69
CA TRP A 36 -6.31 4.80 -14.30
C TRP A 36 -6.92 3.43 -13.94
N GLN A 37 -6.42 2.36 -14.54
CA GLN A 37 -7.01 1.03 -14.44
C GLN A 37 -6.91 0.42 -13.04
N THR A 38 -8.03 -0.13 -12.57
CA THR A 38 -8.14 -1.00 -11.40
C THR A 38 -9.07 -2.18 -11.69
N GLU A 39 -9.12 -3.16 -10.78
CA GLU A 39 -10.11 -4.26 -10.86
C GLU A 39 -11.57 -3.76 -10.78
N ALA A 40 -11.79 -2.60 -10.19
CA ALA A 40 -13.10 -1.95 -10.11
C ALA A 40 -13.36 -0.95 -11.25
N GLY A 41 -12.54 -0.98 -12.30
CA GLY A 41 -12.60 -0.07 -13.45
C GLY A 41 -11.63 1.11 -13.35
N SER A 42 -11.77 2.06 -14.27
CA SER A 42 -10.94 3.26 -14.31
C SER A 42 -11.30 4.23 -13.20
N ARG A 43 -10.28 4.83 -12.56
CA ARG A 43 -10.43 5.70 -11.39
C ARG A 43 -9.69 7.03 -11.52
N PRO A 44 -9.99 7.86 -12.53
CA PRO A 44 -9.30 9.13 -12.73
C PRO A 44 -9.49 10.12 -11.58
N GLU A 45 -10.55 9.98 -10.79
CA GLU A 45 -10.81 10.78 -9.60
C GLU A 45 -9.76 10.62 -8.50
N PHE A 46 -8.94 9.56 -8.55
CA PHE A 46 -7.85 9.35 -7.59
C PHE A 46 -6.74 10.39 -7.72
N GLN A 47 -6.64 11.07 -8.86
CA GLN A 47 -5.78 12.24 -9.00
C GLN A 47 -6.15 13.31 -7.97
N GLN A 48 -7.43 13.68 -7.93
CA GLN A 48 -7.92 14.72 -7.02
C GLN A 48 -8.05 14.23 -5.58
N LEU A 49 -8.53 13.00 -5.40
CA LEU A 49 -8.79 12.45 -4.05
C LEU A 49 -7.52 12.13 -3.27
N TYR A 50 -6.48 11.61 -3.94
CA TYR A 50 -5.29 11.07 -3.31
C TYR A 50 -3.97 11.58 -3.89
N GLY A 51 -3.99 12.55 -4.82
CA GLY A 51 -2.77 13.06 -5.45
C GLY A 51 -2.06 12.03 -6.34
N MET A 52 -2.80 11.03 -6.83
CA MET A 52 -2.24 9.99 -7.69
C MET A 52 -1.85 10.55 -9.06
N LYS A 53 -0.92 9.86 -9.70
CA LYS A 53 -0.50 10.12 -11.10
C LYS A 53 -0.76 8.89 -11.95
N CYS A 54 -1.10 9.11 -13.21
CA CYS A 54 -1.30 8.05 -14.18
C CYS A 54 -0.06 7.92 -15.08
N LEU A 55 0.37 6.69 -15.34
CA LEU A 55 1.42 6.43 -16.33
C LEU A 55 0.90 6.76 -17.73
N HIS A 56 1.76 7.29 -18.61
CA HIS A 56 1.40 7.50 -20.03
C HIS A 56 1.20 6.18 -20.77
N ALA A 57 2.00 5.16 -20.42
CA ALA A 57 1.91 3.80 -20.92
C ALA A 57 2.38 2.83 -19.84
N GLY A 58 1.87 1.62 -19.89
CA GLY A 58 2.23 0.57 -18.94
C GLY A 58 1.08 0.14 -18.04
N GLY A 59 1.21 -1.06 -17.53
CA GLY A 59 0.22 -1.71 -16.71
C GLY A 59 0.62 -1.79 -15.24
N TYR A 60 0.18 -2.86 -14.60
CA TYR A 60 0.40 -3.09 -13.16
C TYR A 60 1.88 -3.27 -12.80
N LYS A 61 2.69 -3.85 -13.69
CA LYS A 61 4.12 -4.06 -13.45
C LYS A 61 4.86 -2.73 -13.38
N GLU A 62 4.72 -1.89 -14.39
CA GLU A 62 5.38 -0.58 -14.51
C GLU A 62 4.97 0.34 -13.37
N ARG A 63 3.70 0.33 -12.99
CA ARG A 63 3.17 1.07 -11.85
C ARG A 63 3.78 0.60 -10.54
N THR A 64 3.89 -0.71 -10.34
CA THR A 64 4.48 -1.30 -9.13
C THR A 64 5.95 -0.91 -9.00
N GLU A 65 6.72 -1.02 -10.08
CA GLU A 65 8.12 -0.60 -10.11
C GLU A 65 8.28 0.91 -9.81
N ALA A 66 7.43 1.76 -10.39
CA ALA A 66 7.46 3.20 -10.15
C ALA A 66 7.20 3.54 -8.67
N ASN A 67 6.22 2.89 -8.03
CA ASN A 67 5.90 3.13 -6.63
C ASN A 67 6.99 2.65 -5.69
N VAL A 68 7.55 1.47 -5.91
CA VAL A 68 8.68 0.96 -5.12
C VAL A 68 9.88 1.89 -5.25
N ARG A 69 10.21 2.33 -6.46
CA ARG A 69 11.34 3.25 -6.70
C ARG A 69 11.15 4.60 -6.00
N LEU A 70 9.93 5.12 -5.99
CA LEU A 70 9.59 6.41 -5.35
C LEU A 70 9.64 6.32 -3.82
N SER A 71 9.40 5.15 -3.23
CA SER A 71 9.32 4.95 -1.78
C SER A 71 10.68 4.74 -1.13
N ASP A 72 10.73 4.91 0.20
CA ASP A 72 11.87 4.56 1.04
C ASP A 72 11.74 3.14 1.60
N GLY A 73 10.53 2.59 1.63
CA GLY A 73 10.23 1.24 2.08
C GLY A 73 8.80 0.84 1.75
N THR A 74 8.53 -0.47 1.77
CA THR A 74 7.23 -1.04 1.40
C THR A 74 6.70 -1.94 2.51
N ILE A 75 5.41 -1.82 2.84
CA ILE A 75 4.66 -2.84 3.58
C ILE A 75 3.76 -3.56 2.58
N ARG A 76 3.82 -4.91 2.56
CA ARG A 76 2.93 -5.73 1.76
C ARG A 76 1.95 -6.46 2.66
N PHE A 77 0.65 -6.22 2.48
CA PHE A 77 -0.43 -6.93 3.14
C PHE A 77 -0.99 -7.99 2.21
N ALA A 78 -0.92 -9.25 2.59
CA ALA A 78 -1.43 -10.33 1.76
C ALA A 78 -1.88 -11.55 2.59
N ALA A 79 -2.77 -12.34 1.99
CA ALA A 79 -3.07 -13.71 2.41
C ALA A 79 -2.38 -14.73 1.49
N ASP A 80 -1.96 -14.28 0.30
CA ASP A 80 -1.23 -15.07 -0.68
C ASP A 80 -0.09 -14.23 -1.28
N PHE A 81 1.13 -14.47 -0.79
CA PHE A 81 2.35 -13.84 -1.29
C PHE A 81 2.89 -14.49 -2.58
N ASN A 82 2.28 -15.59 -3.05
CA ASN A 82 2.69 -16.29 -4.27
C ASN A 82 1.93 -15.83 -5.52
N SER A 83 0.95 -14.93 -5.38
CA SER A 83 0.27 -14.35 -6.52
C SER A 83 1.23 -13.58 -7.43
N MET A 84 0.89 -13.45 -8.70
CA MET A 84 1.74 -12.72 -9.67
C MET A 84 1.99 -11.27 -9.25
N GLY A 85 0.99 -10.59 -8.70
CA GLY A 85 1.12 -9.23 -8.21
C GLY A 85 2.12 -9.10 -7.06
N GLU A 86 2.06 -10.03 -6.09
CA GLU A 86 2.98 -10.03 -4.96
C GLU A 86 4.41 -10.38 -5.35
N LYS A 87 4.60 -11.32 -6.27
CA LYS A 87 5.93 -11.62 -6.85
C LYS A 87 6.49 -10.41 -7.60
N CYS A 88 5.67 -9.72 -8.37
CA CYS A 88 6.06 -8.50 -9.08
C CYS A 88 6.53 -7.41 -8.09
N THR A 89 5.79 -7.20 -7.01
CA THR A 89 6.15 -6.24 -5.96
C THR A 89 7.45 -6.63 -5.27
N LEU A 90 7.63 -7.90 -4.92
CA LEU A 90 8.86 -8.37 -4.28
C LEU A 90 10.07 -8.19 -5.20
N ASN A 91 9.97 -8.55 -6.47
CA ASN A 91 11.05 -8.37 -7.44
C ASN A 91 11.44 -6.89 -7.55
N ALA A 92 10.47 -5.98 -7.67
CA ALA A 92 10.73 -4.55 -7.71
C ALA A 92 11.45 -4.04 -6.44
N ILE A 93 11.07 -4.55 -5.27
CA ILE A 93 11.70 -4.22 -3.98
C ILE A 93 13.17 -4.68 -3.96
N LEU A 94 13.42 -5.93 -4.36
CA LEU A 94 14.77 -6.52 -4.35
C LEU A 94 15.67 -5.85 -5.38
N ASP A 95 15.17 -5.60 -6.59
CA ASP A 95 15.91 -4.93 -7.68
C ASP A 95 16.32 -3.49 -7.32
N ASN A 96 15.55 -2.83 -6.45
CA ASN A 96 15.83 -1.48 -5.97
C ASN A 96 16.48 -1.43 -4.59
N ASN A 97 16.82 -2.57 -3.99
CA ASN A 97 17.43 -2.68 -2.64
C ASN A 97 16.64 -1.90 -1.57
N LYS A 98 15.31 -1.95 -1.62
CA LYS A 98 14.46 -1.24 -0.67
C LYS A 98 14.11 -2.11 0.54
N PRO A 99 14.04 -1.54 1.76
CA PRO A 99 13.53 -2.27 2.91
C PRO A 99 12.03 -2.57 2.77
N TYR A 100 11.60 -3.71 3.29
CA TYR A 100 10.19 -4.08 3.27
C TYR A 100 9.78 -4.91 4.48
N MET A 101 8.49 -4.98 4.73
CA MET A 101 7.85 -5.89 5.67
C MET A 101 6.63 -6.55 5.05
N ASP A 102 6.49 -7.84 5.30
CA ASP A 102 5.33 -8.64 4.90
C ASP A 102 4.42 -8.85 6.09
N ILE A 103 3.14 -8.57 5.91
CA ILE A 103 2.09 -8.79 6.89
C ILE A 103 1.10 -9.80 6.32
N ASP A 104 1.16 -11.04 6.80
CA ASP A 104 0.14 -12.04 6.50
C ASP A 104 -1.13 -11.70 7.28
N ILE A 105 -2.21 -11.38 6.58
CA ILE A 105 -3.46 -10.95 7.21
C ILE A 105 -4.17 -12.07 8.00
N ASN A 106 -3.84 -13.33 7.71
CA ASN A 106 -4.42 -14.49 8.41
C ASN A 106 -3.56 -14.95 9.60
N ASN A 107 -2.27 -14.59 9.60
CA ASN A 107 -1.34 -14.92 10.67
C ASN A 107 -0.24 -13.85 10.81
N PRO A 108 -0.58 -12.64 11.26
CA PRO A 108 0.37 -11.54 11.34
C PRO A 108 1.43 -11.81 12.42
N LEU A 109 2.69 -11.90 12.01
CA LEU A 109 3.84 -12.05 12.90
C LEU A 109 4.37 -10.73 13.43
N SER A 110 4.01 -9.62 12.81
CA SER A 110 4.42 -8.27 13.20
C SER A 110 3.20 -7.44 13.61
N THR A 111 3.32 -6.74 14.73
CA THR A 111 2.30 -5.82 15.23
C THR A 111 2.53 -4.40 14.69
N PRO A 112 1.52 -3.50 14.74
CA PRO A 112 1.69 -2.10 14.40
C PRO A 112 2.85 -1.40 15.13
N ILE A 113 3.08 -1.72 16.41
CA ILE A 113 4.21 -1.18 17.20
C ILE A 113 5.56 -1.61 16.63
N VAL A 114 5.70 -2.89 16.24
CA VAL A 114 6.93 -3.41 15.62
C VAL A 114 7.18 -2.72 14.29
N VAL A 115 6.14 -2.53 13.48
CA VAL A 115 6.24 -1.84 12.19
C VAL A 115 6.57 -0.35 12.38
N ALA A 116 5.98 0.32 13.36
CA ALA A 116 6.31 1.71 13.69
C ALA A 116 7.79 1.86 14.08
N THR A 117 8.30 0.92 14.87
CA THR A 117 9.72 0.89 15.26
C THR A 117 10.63 0.68 14.04
N TRP A 118 10.25 -0.21 13.12
CA TRP A 118 10.97 -0.44 11.88
C TRP A 118 10.99 0.81 10.99
N ILE A 119 9.85 1.50 10.82
CA ILE A 119 9.74 2.76 10.06
C ILE A 119 10.71 3.81 10.62
N ARG A 120 10.74 3.98 11.96
CA ARG A 120 11.66 4.93 12.61
C ARG A 120 13.13 4.53 12.43
N LYS A 121 13.45 3.26 12.68
CA LYS A 121 14.83 2.73 12.57
C LYS A 121 15.39 2.83 11.14
N LYS A 122 14.55 2.62 10.13
CA LYS A 122 14.94 2.73 8.71
C LYS A 122 14.80 4.14 8.15
N ASN A 123 14.35 5.10 8.97
CA ASN A 123 14.10 6.49 8.56
C ASN A 123 13.20 6.59 7.31
N ILE A 124 12.15 5.78 7.27
CA ILE A 124 11.20 5.76 6.15
C ILE A 124 10.32 7.00 6.23
N LYS A 125 10.41 7.85 5.22
CA LYS A 125 9.61 9.06 5.05
C LYS A 125 8.51 8.87 4.02
N LYS A 126 8.78 8.08 2.98
CA LYS A 126 7.85 7.72 1.92
C LYS A 126 7.55 6.23 2.00
N LEU A 127 6.38 5.89 2.51
CA LEU A 127 5.96 4.52 2.74
C LEU A 127 5.04 4.05 1.62
N ASN A 128 5.44 3.00 0.90
CA ASN A 128 4.57 2.32 -0.07
C ASN A 128 3.72 1.25 0.63
N ILE A 129 2.42 1.33 0.45
CA ILE A 129 1.46 0.30 0.88
C ILE A 129 1.03 -0.48 -0.34
N ALA A 130 1.28 -1.78 -0.32
CA ALA A 130 0.96 -2.71 -1.38
C ALA A 130 0.35 -4.00 -0.81
N GLY A 131 -0.21 -4.84 -1.66
CA GLY A 131 -0.71 -6.13 -1.23
C GLY A 131 -1.81 -6.69 -2.12
N ASN A 132 -2.50 -7.70 -1.61
CA ASN A 132 -3.55 -8.35 -2.38
C ASN A 132 -4.69 -7.38 -2.71
N LYS A 133 -5.25 -7.53 -3.91
CA LYS A 133 -6.49 -6.89 -4.30
C LYS A 133 -7.67 -7.47 -3.52
N GLN A 134 -8.76 -6.70 -3.43
CA GLN A 134 -10.00 -7.19 -2.82
C GLN A 134 -10.64 -8.25 -3.71
N PRO A 135 -10.76 -9.50 -3.27
CA PRO A 135 -11.44 -10.52 -4.03
C PRO A 135 -12.96 -10.35 -3.97
N ALA A 136 -13.66 -10.71 -5.06
CA ALA A 136 -15.12 -10.75 -5.08
C ALA A 136 -15.67 -11.94 -4.29
N ASN A 137 -14.95 -13.06 -4.26
CA ASN A 137 -15.37 -14.28 -3.57
C ASN A 137 -15.14 -14.16 -2.05
N ARG A 138 -16.22 -14.27 -1.27
CA ARG A 138 -16.18 -14.23 0.20
C ARG A 138 -15.37 -15.36 0.84
N ASN A 139 -15.22 -16.48 0.14
CA ASN A 139 -14.42 -17.62 0.62
C ASN A 139 -12.95 -17.52 0.25
N ALA A 140 -12.53 -16.48 -0.47
CA ALA A 140 -11.12 -16.26 -0.79
C ALA A 140 -10.31 -15.96 0.49
N LYS A 141 -9.08 -16.50 0.57
CA LYS A 141 -8.17 -16.27 1.70
C LYS A 141 -7.93 -14.79 1.98
N ALA A 142 -7.91 -13.95 0.93
CA ALA A 142 -7.70 -12.51 1.03
C ALA A 142 -9.01 -11.70 1.19
N PHE A 143 -10.16 -12.33 1.49
CA PHE A 143 -11.43 -11.60 1.53
C PHE A 143 -11.44 -10.42 2.52
N LYS A 144 -10.73 -10.56 3.64
CA LYS A 144 -10.63 -9.52 4.67
C LYS A 144 -9.48 -8.53 4.45
N ILE A 145 -8.87 -8.52 3.27
CA ILE A 145 -7.66 -7.70 3.02
C ILE A 145 -7.89 -6.21 3.28
N THR A 146 -8.99 -5.64 2.80
CA THR A 146 -9.29 -4.22 2.99
C THR A 146 -9.50 -3.90 4.47
N GLU A 147 -10.39 -4.64 5.14
CA GLU A 147 -10.72 -4.44 6.56
C GLU A 147 -9.49 -4.57 7.46
N PHE A 148 -8.72 -5.64 7.28
CA PHE A 148 -7.51 -5.88 8.06
C PHE A 148 -6.47 -4.76 7.85
N THR A 149 -6.23 -4.38 6.59
CA THR A 149 -5.25 -3.34 6.28
C THR A 149 -5.67 -1.99 6.88
N GLU A 150 -6.95 -1.63 6.79
CA GLU A 150 -7.48 -0.39 7.38
C GLU A 150 -7.31 -0.37 8.91
N GLN A 151 -7.62 -1.47 9.58
CA GLN A 151 -7.45 -1.58 11.02
C GLN A 151 -5.96 -1.48 11.41
N PHE A 152 -5.11 -2.27 10.76
CA PHE A 152 -3.66 -2.28 11.04
C PHE A 152 -3.03 -0.90 10.84
N LEU A 153 -3.35 -0.23 9.74
CA LEU A 153 -2.81 1.11 9.45
C LEU A 153 -3.35 2.19 10.39
N THR A 154 -4.60 2.05 10.85
CA THR A 154 -5.16 2.94 11.88
C THR A 154 -4.33 2.88 13.16
N GLU A 155 -4.00 1.68 13.63
CA GLU A 155 -3.14 1.47 14.80
C GLU A 155 -1.71 1.94 14.53
N LEU A 156 -1.13 1.59 13.37
CA LEU A 156 0.22 1.99 12.98
C LEU A 156 0.41 3.51 12.96
N PHE A 157 -0.52 4.24 12.33
CA PHE A 157 -0.39 5.70 12.23
C PHE A 157 -0.60 6.37 13.59
N THR A 158 -1.45 5.80 14.45
CA THR A 158 -1.57 6.23 15.85
C THR A 158 -0.25 6.03 16.61
N GLU A 159 0.40 4.87 16.48
CA GLU A 159 1.71 4.58 17.07
C GLU A 159 2.82 5.51 16.54
N LEU A 160 2.72 5.95 15.30
CA LEU A 160 3.64 6.94 14.72
C LEU A 160 3.36 8.37 15.20
N GLY A 161 2.30 8.60 15.98
CA GLY A 161 1.95 9.89 16.57
C GLY A 161 0.99 10.74 15.74
N PHE A 162 0.40 10.19 14.68
CA PHE A 162 -0.64 10.87 13.92
C PHE A 162 -2.00 10.77 14.63
N LYS A 163 -2.87 11.74 14.37
CA LYS A 163 -4.25 11.76 14.87
C LYS A 163 -5.21 11.81 13.69
N LYS A 164 -6.34 11.08 13.79
CA LYS A 164 -7.39 11.23 12.78
C LYS A 164 -7.86 12.67 12.70
N THR A 165 -7.96 13.18 11.49
CA THR A 165 -8.61 14.46 11.23
C THR A 165 -10.13 14.28 11.39
N THR A 166 -10.73 15.11 12.20
CA THR A 166 -12.19 15.20 12.40
C THR A 166 -12.88 15.76 11.17
#